data_b0c0a331c6cb7bfd12a35c87ccf2751b
#
_entry.id   b0c0a331c6cb7bfd12a35c87ccf2751b
#
_cell.length_a   1.000
_cell.length_b   1.000
_cell.length_c   1.000
_cell.angle_alpha   90.00
_cell.angle_beta   90.00
_cell.angle_gamma   90.00
#
_symmetry.space_group_name_H-M   'P 1'
#
loop_
_entity.id
_entity.type
_entity.pdbx_description
1 polymer ?
#
loop_
_entity_poly.entity_id
_entity_poly.type
_entity_poly.pdbx_seq_one_letter_code
_entity_poly.pdbx_strand_id
1 'polypeptide(L)'
;MKNSIFLSVFFIFWLSSYGQSNSSFGIKGGLNLTFFKVSESNFGFDQDLAVGYYGGLFVDFEIDGMLSIQPEFLYIGLNDFQFINAPIYVKYEMANNLDVMVGPSINYFFDFFTNKLKIRADLSTVYNMTSNFDVHLKYTIGFQELTPNGLFVGIGYKL
;
A
#
# COMPACT_ATOMS: atom_id res chain seq x y z
N MET A 1 -9.34 -30.54 10.82
CA MET A 1 -8.75 -29.20 10.56
C MET A 1 -7.71 -29.16 9.43
N LYS A 2 -6.87 -30.17 9.18
CA LYS A 2 -5.90 -30.17 8.04
C LYS A 2 -6.58 -30.13 6.66
N ASN A 3 -7.72 -30.78 6.47
CA ASN A 3 -8.39 -30.88 5.16
C ASN A 3 -9.11 -29.57 4.74
N SER A 4 -9.50 -28.72 5.72
CA SER A 4 -10.17 -27.44 5.42
C SER A 4 -9.20 -26.42 4.82
N ILE A 5 -7.94 -26.44 5.24
CA ILE A 5 -6.90 -25.53 4.70
C ILE A 5 -6.59 -25.90 3.25
N PHE A 6 -6.51 -27.20 2.94
CA PHE A 6 -6.28 -27.67 1.58
C PHE A 6 -7.43 -27.31 0.63
N LEU A 7 -8.66 -27.39 1.13
CA LEU A 7 -9.86 -27.01 0.37
C LEU A 7 -9.90 -25.49 0.10
N SER A 8 -9.52 -24.68 1.08
CA SER A 8 -9.45 -23.20 0.93
C SER A 8 -8.37 -22.78 -0.08
N VAL A 9 -7.20 -23.40 -0.03
CA VAL A 9 -6.11 -23.14 -0.99
C VAL A 9 -6.53 -23.57 -2.40
N PHE A 10 -7.19 -24.72 -2.55
CA PHE A 10 -7.69 -25.19 -3.83
C PHE A 10 -8.79 -24.28 -4.41
N PHE A 11 -9.65 -23.72 -3.57
CA PHE A 11 -10.68 -22.77 -3.97
C PHE A 11 -10.09 -21.43 -4.47
N ILE A 12 -9.00 -20.96 -3.84
CA ILE A 12 -8.27 -19.76 -4.26
C ILE A 12 -7.62 -19.99 -5.64
N PHE A 13 -7.01 -21.15 -5.89
CA PHE A 13 -6.47 -21.51 -7.20
C PHE A 13 -7.56 -21.66 -8.27
N TRP A 14 -8.74 -22.12 -7.91
CA TRP A 14 -9.85 -22.29 -8.86
C TRP A 14 -10.46 -20.97 -9.30
N LEU A 15 -10.53 -20.01 -8.39
CA LEU A 15 -10.96 -18.63 -8.71
C LEU A 15 -9.99 -17.92 -9.67
N SER A 16 -8.70 -18.26 -9.63
CA SER A 16 -7.69 -17.71 -10.53
C SER A 16 -7.86 -18.17 -11.98
N SER A 17 -8.56 -19.29 -12.23
CA SER A 17 -8.77 -19.82 -13.59
C SER A 17 -9.85 -19.08 -14.40
N TYR A 18 -10.71 -18.28 -13.76
CA TYR A 18 -11.77 -17.52 -14.42
C TYR A 18 -11.38 -16.07 -14.74
N GLY A 19 -10.19 -15.62 -14.31
CA GLY A 19 -9.71 -14.25 -14.47
C GLY A 19 -8.76 -14.07 -15.66
N GLN A 20 -9.03 -14.67 -16.80
CA GLN A 20 -8.20 -14.49 -18.01
C GLN A 20 -8.61 -13.23 -18.79
N SER A 21 -8.67 -12.07 -18.16
CA SER A 21 -8.66 -10.81 -18.89
C SER A 21 -8.06 -9.72 -18.01
N ASN A 22 -6.95 -9.18 -18.45
CA ASN A 22 -6.33 -7.93 -17.99
C ASN A 22 -6.04 -7.80 -16.47
N SER A 23 -5.52 -8.84 -15.84
CA SER A 23 -4.95 -8.71 -14.50
C SER A 23 -3.44 -8.92 -14.55
N SER A 24 -2.68 -8.00 -13.99
CA SER A 24 -1.24 -8.11 -13.80
C SER A 24 -0.90 -8.21 -12.31
N PHE A 25 0.09 -9.02 -12.00
CA PHE A 25 0.63 -9.17 -10.66
C PHE A 25 2.01 -8.54 -10.60
N GLY A 26 2.38 -7.96 -9.47
CA GLY A 26 3.69 -7.36 -9.32
C GLY A 26 4.18 -7.27 -7.89
N ILE A 27 5.42 -6.85 -7.77
CA ILE A 27 6.09 -6.55 -6.51
C ILE A 27 6.46 -5.08 -6.46
N LYS A 28 6.48 -4.49 -5.28
CA LYS A 28 6.96 -3.13 -5.08
C LYS A 28 7.71 -2.98 -3.76
N GLY A 29 8.55 -1.96 -3.71
CA GLY A 29 9.30 -1.65 -2.51
C GLY A 29 10.04 -0.32 -2.60
N GLY A 30 10.53 0.14 -1.46
CA GLY A 30 11.21 1.43 -1.38
C GLY A 30 11.40 1.92 0.04
N LEU A 31 11.50 3.25 0.16
CA LEU A 31 11.67 3.95 1.42
C LEU A 31 10.34 4.54 1.90
N ASN A 32 10.16 4.53 3.22
CA ASN A 32 9.06 5.18 3.91
C ASN A 32 9.58 6.26 4.84
N LEU A 33 8.97 7.44 4.77
CA LEU A 33 9.19 8.56 5.66
C LEU A 33 7.90 8.76 6.47
N THR A 34 7.93 8.45 7.76
CA THR A 34 6.76 8.57 8.64
C THR A 34 6.91 9.77 9.57
N PHE A 35 5.88 10.62 9.58
CA PHE A 35 5.82 11.84 10.37
C PHE A 35 4.94 11.62 11.59
N PHE A 36 5.53 11.59 12.78
CA PHE A 36 4.81 11.52 14.04
C PHE A 36 4.49 12.92 14.55
N LYS A 37 3.24 13.12 14.97
CA LYS A 37 2.85 14.31 15.75
C LYS A 37 2.98 13.94 17.22
N VAL A 38 4.05 14.33 17.86
CA VAL A 38 4.19 14.24 19.31
C VAL A 38 3.58 15.50 19.89
N SER A 39 2.44 15.38 20.59
CA SER A 39 1.82 16.48 21.32
C SER A 39 2.41 16.50 22.72
N GLU A 40 3.59 17.06 22.90
CA GLU A 40 4.05 17.45 24.24
C GLU A 40 3.39 18.77 24.62
N SER A 41 2.56 18.70 25.65
CA SER A 41 1.99 19.88 26.29
C SER A 41 3.09 20.68 26.96
N ASN A 42 3.66 21.66 26.31
CA ASN A 42 4.15 22.93 26.82
C ASN A 42 5.10 23.73 25.93
N PHE A 43 5.79 23.16 24.92
CA PHE A 43 6.66 23.98 24.02
C PHE A 43 6.93 23.21 22.72
N GLY A 44 6.32 23.65 21.60
CA GLY A 44 6.78 23.31 20.25
C GLY A 44 6.24 21.97 19.70
N PHE A 45 5.84 21.98 18.45
CA PHE A 45 5.56 20.76 17.67
C PHE A 45 6.91 20.16 17.24
N ASP A 46 7.42 19.20 17.98
CA ASP A 46 8.49 18.34 17.46
C ASP A 46 7.87 17.28 16.56
N GLN A 47 8.19 17.38 15.28
CA GLN A 47 7.85 16.33 14.31
C GLN A 47 9.03 15.37 14.24
N ASP A 48 8.91 14.23 14.90
CA ASP A 48 9.87 13.16 14.73
C ASP A 48 9.66 12.48 13.37
N LEU A 49 10.71 12.53 12.55
CA LEU A 49 10.76 11.87 11.26
C LEU A 49 11.42 10.50 11.41
N ALA A 50 10.64 9.44 11.21
CA ALA A 50 11.19 8.09 11.11
C ALA A 50 11.37 7.68 9.65
N VAL A 51 12.55 7.19 9.32
CA VAL A 51 12.87 6.63 8.02
C VAL A 51 12.83 5.13 8.11
N GLY A 52 12.12 4.49 7.19
CA GLY A 52 11.98 3.05 7.11
C GLY A 52 12.00 2.54 5.68
N TYR A 53 11.70 1.28 5.54
CA TYR A 53 11.57 0.61 4.25
C TYR A 53 10.21 -0.08 4.14
N TYR A 54 9.81 -0.37 2.92
CA TYR A 54 8.63 -1.17 2.67
C TYR A 54 8.85 -2.11 1.49
N GLY A 55 8.07 -3.16 1.47
CA GLY A 55 8.03 -4.10 0.38
C GLY A 55 6.74 -4.89 0.39
N GLY A 56 6.30 -5.34 -0.77
CA GLY A 56 5.08 -6.12 -0.87
C GLY A 56 4.64 -6.42 -2.28
N LEU A 57 3.38 -6.80 -2.39
CA LEU A 57 2.75 -7.31 -3.58
C LEU A 57 1.60 -6.42 -4.00
N PHE A 58 1.31 -6.41 -5.29
CA PHE A 58 0.10 -5.79 -5.83
C PHE A 58 -0.51 -6.65 -6.93
N VAL A 59 -1.81 -6.48 -7.12
CA VAL A 59 -2.52 -7.01 -8.30
C VAL A 59 -3.23 -5.83 -8.95
N ASP A 60 -3.14 -5.72 -10.25
CA ASP A 60 -3.79 -4.68 -11.04
C ASP A 60 -4.90 -5.32 -11.87
N PHE A 61 -6.14 -4.94 -11.63
CA PHE A 61 -7.32 -5.39 -12.35
C PHE A 61 -7.79 -4.27 -13.26
N GLU A 62 -7.52 -4.37 -14.55
CA GLU A 62 -7.99 -3.42 -15.54
C GLU A 62 -9.50 -3.55 -15.73
N ILE A 63 -10.24 -2.46 -15.55
CA ILE A 63 -11.69 -2.40 -15.78
C ILE A 63 -11.98 -1.86 -17.17
N ASP A 64 -11.28 -0.80 -17.53
CA ASP A 64 -11.36 -0.11 -18.81
C ASP A 64 -9.98 0.45 -19.14
N GLY A 65 -9.64 0.70 -20.38
CA GLY A 65 -8.29 1.07 -20.84
C GLY A 65 -7.61 2.21 -20.04
N MET A 66 -8.36 3.00 -19.28
CA MET A 66 -7.82 4.06 -18.42
C MET A 66 -8.05 3.84 -16.93
N LEU A 67 -8.88 2.86 -16.55
CA LEU A 67 -9.31 2.65 -15.17
C LEU A 67 -8.99 1.23 -14.71
N SER A 68 -8.37 1.12 -13.55
CA SER A 68 -8.13 -0.17 -12.91
C SER A 68 -8.33 -0.10 -11.40
N ILE A 69 -8.49 -1.27 -10.76
CA ILE A 69 -8.49 -1.44 -9.32
C ILE A 69 -7.22 -2.17 -8.94
N GLN A 70 -6.45 -1.58 -8.02
CA GLN A 70 -5.17 -2.14 -7.59
C GLN A 70 -5.14 -2.32 -6.07
N PRO A 71 -5.51 -3.52 -5.55
CA PRO A 71 -5.19 -3.90 -4.19
C PRO A 71 -3.70 -4.16 -4.02
N GLU A 72 -3.18 -3.75 -2.86
CA GLU A 72 -1.79 -3.99 -2.47
C GLU A 72 -1.71 -4.60 -1.07
N PHE A 73 -0.63 -5.29 -0.80
CA PHE A 73 -0.29 -5.80 0.51
C PHE A 73 1.18 -5.49 0.79
N LEU A 74 1.42 -4.51 1.67
CA LEU A 74 2.74 -3.97 1.94
C LEU A 74 3.11 -4.20 3.41
N TYR A 75 4.34 -4.67 3.63
CA TYR A 75 4.99 -4.69 4.92
C TYR A 75 5.88 -3.46 5.05
N ILE A 76 5.77 -2.74 6.16
CA ILE A 76 6.55 -1.55 6.46
C ILE A 76 7.36 -1.80 7.73
N GLY A 77 8.68 -1.62 7.64
CA GLY A 77 9.60 -1.65 8.76
C GLY A 77 10.13 -0.24 9.05
N LEU A 78 9.90 0.23 10.27
CA LEU A 78 10.38 1.50 10.79
C LEU A 78 11.13 1.20 12.07
N ASN A 79 12.43 1.34 12.13
CA ASN A 79 13.26 1.10 13.32
C ASN A 79 12.65 0.13 14.36
N ASP A 80 11.89 0.67 15.30
CA ASP A 80 11.34 -0.08 16.43
C ASP A 80 9.92 -0.60 16.21
N PHE A 81 9.25 -0.26 15.10
CA PHE A 81 7.92 -0.78 14.83
C PHE A 81 7.65 -1.12 13.39
N GLN A 82 6.73 -2.05 13.25
CA GLN A 82 6.38 -2.68 12.01
C GLN A 82 4.87 -2.68 11.84
N PHE A 83 4.41 -2.55 10.61
CA PHE A 83 3.00 -2.63 10.31
C PHE A 83 2.74 -3.12 8.89
N ILE A 84 1.54 -3.64 8.68
CA ILE A 84 1.02 -3.97 7.36
C ILE A 84 0.15 -2.82 6.88
N ASN A 85 0.29 -2.43 5.63
CA ASN A 85 -0.58 -1.51 4.93
C ASN A 85 -1.23 -2.23 3.76
N ALA A 86 -2.55 -2.26 3.74
CA ALA A 86 -3.35 -2.93 2.70
C ALA A 86 -4.31 -1.91 2.05
N PRO A 87 -3.87 -1.13 1.08
CA PRO A 87 -4.72 -0.23 0.31
C PRO A 87 -5.49 -0.98 -0.79
N ILE A 88 -6.63 -0.39 -1.16
CA ILE A 88 -7.36 -0.74 -2.37
C ILE A 88 -7.51 0.54 -3.18
N TYR A 89 -6.77 0.63 -4.26
CA TYR A 89 -6.77 1.83 -5.11
C TYR A 89 -7.75 1.72 -6.26
N VAL A 90 -8.34 2.87 -6.57
CA VAL A 90 -8.80 3.18 -7.92
C VAL A 90 -7.62 3.86 -8.61
N LYS A 91 -7.13 3.28 -9.69
CA LYS A 91 -6.03 3.78 -10.50
C LYS A 91 -6.58 4.34 -11.81
N TYR A 92 -6.15 5.55 -12.14
CA TYR A 92 -6.53 6.24 -13.38
C TYR A 92 -5.28 6.65 -14.16
N GLU A 93 -5.22 6.26 -15.43
CA GLU A 93 -4.17 6.67 -16.35
C GLU A 93 -4.42 8.10 -16.81
N MET A 94 -3.65 9.06 -16.28
CA MET A 94 -3.74 10.47 -16.65
C MET A 94 -3.02 10.80 -17.95
N ALA A 95 -1.95 10.08 -18.23
CA ALA A 95 -1.15 10.21 -19.46
C ALA A 95 -0.46 8.89 -19.74
N ASN A 96 0.05 8.69 -20.94
CA ASN A 96 0.61 7.42 -21.42
C ASN A 96 1.59 6.70 -20.46
N ASN A 97 2.20 7.44 -19.54
CA ASN A 97 3.17 6.87 -18.59
C ASN A 97 2.90 7.32 -17.13
N LEU A 98 1.80 8.03 -16.88
CA LEU A 98 1.51 8.60 -15.56
C LEU A 98 0.15 8.14 -15.07
N ASP A 99 0.15 7.41 -13.97
CA ASP A 99 -1.07 7.00 -13.28
C ASP A 99 -1.22 7.76 -11.96
N VAL A 100 -2.46 8.03 -11.60
CA VAL A 100 -2.84 8.51 -10.27
C VAL A 100 -3.72 7.47 -9.61
N MET A 101 -3.42 7.19 -8.35
CA MET A 101 -4.13 6.20 -7.57
C MET A 101 -4.63 6.81 -6.27
N VAL A 102 -5.88 6.54 -5.93
CA VAL A 102 -6.47 6.97 -4.66
C VAL A 102 -7.30 5.84 -4.08
N GLY A 103 -7.27 5.69 -2.77
CA GLY A 103 -8.08 4.67 -2.12
C GLY A 103 -7.94 4.63 -0.61
N PRO A 104 -8.87 3.94 0.06
CA PRO A 104 -8.74 3.63 1.47
C PRO A 104 -7.65 2.59 1.69
N SER A 105 -7.00 2.65 2.85
CA SER A 105 -6.07 1.62 3.30
C SER A 105 -6.35 1.18 4.72
N ILE A 106 -6.21 -0.12 4.97
CA ILE A 106 -6.23 -0.70 6.28
C ILE A 106 -4.78 -0.90 6.72
N ASN A 107 -4.46 -0.41 7.92
CA ASN A 107 -3.13 -0.52 8.49
C ASN A 107 -3.20 -1.31 9.79
N TYR A 108 -2.40 -2.36 9.90
CA TYR A 108 -2.31 -3.18 11.10
C TYR A 108 -0.93 -3.03 11.72
N PHE A 109 -0.87 -2.40 12.89
CA PHE A 109 0.35 -2.19 13.67
C PHE A 109 0.57 -3.37 14.61
N PHE A 110 1.75 -3.98 14.57
CA PHE A 110 2.07 -5.12 15.44
C PHE A 110 2.23 -4.70 16.90
N ASP A 111 2.81 -3.53 17.11
CA ASP A 111 3.12 -2.96 18.42
C ASP A 111 2.70 -1.49 18.49
N PHE A 112 2.88 -0.86 19.65
CA PHE A 112 2.74 0.57 19.91
C PHE A 112 1.31 1.07 20.15
N PHE A 113 0.27 0.58 19.47
CA PHE A 113 -1.11 1.08 19.63
C PHE A 113 -2.00 0.08 20.37
N THR A 114 -2.83 0.59 21.30
CA THR A 114 -3.89 -0.22 21.93
C THR A 114 -4.90 -0.70 20.88
N ASN A 115 -5.25 0.15 19.92
CA ASN A 115 -6.03 -0.24 18.76
C ASN A 115 -5.08 -0.40 17.56
N LYS A 116 -4.73 -1.64 17.25
CA LYS A 116 -3.77 -2.01 16.21
C LYS A 116 -4.26 -1.77 14.80
N LEU A 117 -5.58 -1.71 14.59
CA LEU A 117 -6.17 -1.51 13.27
C LEU A 117 -6.48 -0.01 13.06
N LYS A 118 -5.95 0.57 12.00
CA LYS A 118 -6.18 1.97 11.61
C LYS A 118 -6.63 2.04 10.16
N ILE A 119 -7.64 2.87 9.90
CA ILE A 119 -8.09 3.19 8.55
C ILE A 119 -7.46 4.52 8.12
N ARG A 120 -6.94 4.56 6.90
CA ARG A 120 -6.29 5.73 6.31
C ARG A 120 -6.79 5.93 4.88
N ALA A 121 -6.43 7.06 4.27
CA ALA A 121 -6.53 7.27 2.83
C ALA A 121 -5.14 7.40 2.24
N ASP A 122 -4.94 6.76 1.10
CA ASP A 122 -3.69 6.79 0.36
C ASP A 122 -3.92 7.49 -0.98
N LEU A 123 -2.99 8.37 -1.33
CA LEU A 123 -2.86 9.00 -2.65
C LEU A 123 -1.50 8.62 -3.21
N SER A 124 -1.45 8.13 -4.44
CA SER A 124 -0.20 7.75 -5.10
C SER A 124 -0.14 8.23 -6.53
N THR A 125 1.05 8.58 -6.98
CA THR A 125 1.39 8.80 -8.38
C THR A 125 2.41 7.77 -8.81
N VAL A 126 2.21 7.21 -10.00
CA VAL A 126 3.06 6.15 -10.57
C VAL A 126 3.52 6.60 -11.94
N TYR A 127 4.82 6.60 -12.15
CA TYR A 127 5.42 6.86 -13.46
C TYR A 127 5.96 5.55 -14.03
N ASN A 128 5.33 5.09 -15.10
CA ASN A 128 5.70 3.86 -15.80
C ASN A 128 6.92 4.13 -16.71
N MET A 129 8.10 3.70 -16.29
CA MET A 129 9.34 3.85 -17.07
C MET A 129 9.37 2.87 -18.25
N THR A 130 8.81 1.68 -18.05
CA THR A 130 8.64 0.64 -19.06
C THR A 130 7.30 -0.07 -18.83
N SER A 131 6.95 -1.03 -19.69
CA SER A 131 5.75 -1.87 -19.49
C SER A 131 5.74 -2.64 -18.15
N ASN A 132 6.91 -2.92 -17.60
CA ASN A 132 7.06 -3.75 -16.41
C ASN A 132 7.62 -3.00 -15.20
N PHE A 133 8.23 -1.83 -15.38
CA PHE A 133 8.95 -1.11 -14.32
C PHE A 133 8.38 0.28 -14.11
N ASP A 134 8.04 0.58 -12.87
CA ASP A 134 7.53 1.88 -12.43
C ASP A 134 8.33 2.49 -11.28
N VAL A 135 8.20 3.80 -11.15
CA VAL A 135 8.62 4.58 -9.96
C VAL A 135 7.36 5.22 -9.40
N HIS A 136 7.19 5.19 -8.09
CA HIS A 136 5.99 5.73 -7.47
C HIS A 136 6.27 6.56 -6.22
N LEU A 137 5.38 7.51 -6.01
CA LEU A 137 5.31 8.35 -4.82
C LEU A 137 3.94 8.18 -4.20
N LYS A 138 3.87 7.78 -2.92
CA LYS A 138 2.62 7.59 -2.19
C LYS A 138 2.61 8.44 -0.93
N TYR A 139 1.48 9.06 -0.65
CA TYR A 139 1.22 9.78 0.58
C TYR A 139 0.02 9.16 1.30
N THR A 140 0.21 8.78 2.57
CA THR A 140 -0.82 8.21 3.43
C THR A 140 -1.27 9.23 4.45
N ILE A 141 -2.59 9.47 4.50
CA ILE A 141 -3.23 10.42 5.40
C ILE A 141 -3.94 9.66 6.51
N GLY A 142 -3.54 9.91 7.75
CA GLY A 142 -4.22 9.40 8.94
C GLY A 142 -5.37 10.30 9.38
N PHE A 143 -6.54 9.72 9.65
CA PHE A 143 -7.72 10.47 10.10
C PHE A 143 -7.87 10.56 11.62
N GLN A 144 -7.09 9.81 12.37
CA GLN A 144 -7.15 9.76 13.84
C GLN A 144 -6.00 10.56 14.45
N GLU A 145 -6.22 11.17 15.63
CA GLU A 145 -5.27 12.08 16.29
C GLU A 145 -3.86 11.51 16.48
N LEU A 146 -3.72 10.21 16.67
CA LEU A 146 -2.43 9.54 16.87
C LEU A 146 -1.95 8.74 15.63
N THR A 147 -2.55 8.97 14.48
CA THR A 147 -2.18 8.20 13.27
C THR A 147 -1.15 8.98 12.46
N PRO A 148 0.09 8.51 12.37
CA PRO A 148 1.14 9.23 11.64
C PRO A 148 0.84 9.28 10.14
N ASN A 149 1.22 10.38 9.49
CA ASN A 149 1.23 10.47 8.03
C ASN A 149 2.50 9.80 7.51
N GLY A 150 2.45 9.27 6.29
CA GLY A 150 3.58 8.62 5.66
C GLY A 150 3.78 9.05 4.22
N LEU A 151 5.03 9.27 3.85
CA LEU A 151 5.46 9.47 2.48
C LEU A 151 6.28 8.25 2.05
N PHE A 152 5.94 7.66 0.91
CA PHE A 152 6.60 6.47 0.37
C PHE A 152 7.16 6.81 -1.00
N VAL A 153 8.41 6.43 -1.23
CA VAL A 153 9.08 6.55 -2.53
C VAL A 153 9.65 5.19 -2.88
N GLY A 154 9.34 4.69 -4.05
CA GLY A 154 9.80 3.36 -4.42
C GLY A 154 9.63 3.02 -5.88
N ILE A 155 9.86 1.75 -6.14
CA ILE A 155 9.82 1.13 -7.44
C ILE A 155 8.86 -0.05 -7.43
N GLY A 156 8.22 -0.30 -8.56
CA GLY A 156 7.38 -1.46 -8.81
C GLY A 156 7.86 -2.25 -10.02
N TYR A 157 7.58 -3.54 -10.00
CA TYR A 157 7.86 -4.45 -11.11
C TYR A 157 6.66 -5.37 -11.35
N LYS A 158 6.09 -5.31 -12.56
CA LYS A 158 5.03 -6.21 -13.03
C LYS A 158 5.66 -7.48 -13.57
N LEU A 159 5.13 -8.62 -13.15
CA LEU A 159 5.57 -9.96 -13.53
C LEU A 159 4.82 -10.47 -14.76
#